data_a257cd115256365cad8ed494d04c3536
#
_entry.id   a257cd115256365cad8ed494d04c3536
#
_cell.length_a   1.000
_cell.length_b   1.000
_cell.length_c   1.000
_cell.angle_alpha   90.00
_cell.angle_beta   90.00
_cell.angle_gamma   90.00
#
_symmetry.space_group_name_H-M   'P 1'
#
loop_
_entity.id
_entity.type
_entity.pdbx_description
1 polymer ?
#
loop_
_entity_poly.entity_id
_entity_poly.type
_entity_poly.pdbx_seq_one_letter_code
_entity_poly.pdbx_strand_id
1 'polypeptide(L)'
;MEAKHDVLVVGAGCAGMRAAIEAFDAGADVAIVSKIHPTRSHSGAAEGGINAALGNASEDDPEKHSFDTVKGADYLGDQDGIEVLCEEAPDDVYQLEQWGAVFSRTADGRIAQRPFGAAGEPRTAYAADITGHVLIHVLYEQVMKRDVRTYEEFFAWKLVVEDGRCQGVVCWDLLGGGLKAIGAKTVILATGGAGRLYVGTTNAYSCTGDGMAMALRVGVPLKDMEMMQFHPTTLSPSGVLITEGCRGEGAYLFNSEGERFLTRYAPNAMELASRDVISRAEQTEIDEGRGVNGNVLLDLRHLGAERIIERLPGTRELSMTFAGIDPILDPIPVRPGAHYHMGGVDTDLWGKTSLDGLYAAGECACVSVHGANRLGGNALMETITYGRRAGSAAADWALAHTSVTVPESQVADAERELRTLLARTDGERPALIRDEMARTMHENFGVFRREEQMRAQGEIIAGLRERYERVLVDDKGAVFNSDLTQTLELGFLLELATCMVEAGLARKESRGAHARPHDYPTRDDANFMRHTMITWDGEPQLDWAPVRMTKWQPQERTY
;
A
#
# COMPACT_ATOMS: atom_id res chain seq x y z
N MET A 1 5.29 -0.57 31.60
CA MET A 1 4.40 -1.39 30.76
C MET A 1 3.00 -0.83 30.89
N GLU A 2 2.32 -0.51 29.78
CA GLU A 2 0.97 0.07 29.80
C GLU A 2 -0.10 -1.00 30.01
N ALA A 3 -0.04 -2.08 29.21
CA ALA A 3 -1.00 -3.17 29.23
C ALA A 3 -0.41 -4.45 28.62
N LYS A 4 -1.15 -5.55 28.75
CA LYS A 4 -0.89 -6.84 28.08
C LYS A 4 -2.17 -7.32 27.41
N HIS A 5 -2.04 -7.81 26.18
CA HIS A 5 -3.14 -8.36 25.38
C HIS A 5 -2.77 -9.73 24.80
N ASP A 6 -3.76 -10.47 24.32
CA ASP A 6 -3.51 -11.68 23.55
C ASP A 6 -3.00 -11.32 22.14
N VAL A 7 -3.72 -10.42 21.45
CA VAL A 7 -3.41 -9.94 20.12
C VAL A 7 -3.30 -8.42 20.11
N LEU A 8 -2.21 -7.88 19.60
CA LEU A 8 -2.02 -6.46 19.38
C LEU A 8 -1.90 -6.16 17.89
N VAL A 9 -2.83 -5.37 17.35
CA VAL A 9 -2.82 -4.95 15.96
C VAL A 9 -2.18 -3.57 15.84
N VAL A 10 -1.17 -3.42 15.03
CA VAL A 10 -0.49 -2.14 14.76
C VAL A 10 -0.94 -1.60 13.41
N GLY A 11 -1.78 -0.57 13.45
CA GLY A 11 -2.43 0.04 12.29
C GLY A 11 -3.95 -0.21 12.28
N ALA A 12 -4.73 0.85 12.08
CA ALA A 12 -6.19 0.83 12.09
C ALA A 12 -6.80 1.08 10.70
N GLY A 13 -6.12 0.65 9.63
CA GLY A 13 -6.70 0.56 8.30
C GLY A 13 -7.67 -0.61 8.16
N CYS A 14 -8.22 -0.83 6.97
CA CYS A 14 -9.14 -1.94 6.73
C CYS A 14 -8.54 -3.29 7.16
N ALA A 15 -7.27 -3.57 6.85
CA ALA A 15 -6.61 -4.83 7.22
C ALA A 15 -6.51 -4.99 8.74
N GLY A 16 -6.07 -3.96 9.46
CA GLY A 16 -5.92 -4.03 10.91
C GLY A 16 -7.25 -4.16 11.64
N MET A 17 -8.26 -3.38 11.27
CA MET A 17 -9.59 -3.50 11.87
C MET A 17 -10.23 -4.85 11.55
N ARG A 18 -10.08 -5.35 10.32
CA ARG A 18 -10.59 -6.68 9.95
C ARG A 18 -9.91 -7.78 10.77
N ALA A 19 -8.58 -7.68 10.96
CA ALA A 19 -7.83 -8.63 11.79
C ALA A 19 -8.27 -8.57 13.26
N ALA A 20 -8.46 -7.37 13.80
CA ALA A 20 -8.91 -7.20 15.19
C ALA A 20 -10.31 -7.77 15.44
N ILE A 21 -11.24 -7.57 14.48
CA ILE A 21 -12.60 -8.13 14.54
C ILE A 21 -12.54 -9.65 14.59
N GLU A 22 -11.77 -10.27 13.69
CA GLU A 22 -11.65 -11.73 13.62
C GLU A 22 -11.01 -12.32 14.88
N ALA A 23 -9.93 -11.71 15.36
CA ALA A 23 -9.26 -12.18 16.57
C ALA A 23 -10.15 -12.05 17.82
N PHE A 24 -10.94 -10.98 17.90
CA PHE A 24 -11.92 -10.81 18.98
C PHE A 24 -13.03 -11.87 18.93
N ASP A 25 -13.57 -12.12 17.73
CA ASP A 25 -14.63 -13.11 17.54
C ASP A 25 -14.14 -14.55 17.81
N ALA A 26 -12.83 -14.81 17.68
CA ALA A 26 -12.18 -16.05 18.12
C ALA A 26 -11.98 -16.14 19.65
N GLY A 27 -12.28 -15.09 20.41
CA GLY A 27 -12.25 -15.07 21.89
C GLY A 27 -10.93 -14.55 22.49
N ALA A 28 -10.05 -13.94 21.71
CA ALA A 28 -8.83 -13.32 22.21
C ALA A 28 -9.09 -11.92 22.83
N ASP A 29 -8.26 -11.51 23.79
CA ASP A 29 -8.17 -10.12 24.24
C ASP A 29 -7.38 -9.32 23.22
N VAL A 30 -8.04 -8.38 22.53
CA VAL A 30 -7.50 -7.67 21.38
C VAL A 30 -7.39 -6.18 21.66
N ALA A 31 -6.26 -5.59 21.22
CA ALA A 31 -6.12 -4.15 21.16
C ALA A 31 -5.57 -3.69 19.79
N ILE A 32 -5.91 -2.46 19.41
CA ILE A 32 -5.39 -1.78 18.24
C ILE A 32 -4.50 -0.60 18.67
N VAL A 33 -3.33 -0.46 18.06
CA VAL A 33 -2.47 0.72 18.15
C VAL A 33 -2.52 1.47 16.83
N SER A 34 -2.82 2.75 16.84
CA SER A 34 -2.87 3.59 15.64
C SER A 34 -2.24 4.95 15.88
N LYS A 35 -1.36 5.39 14.98
CA LYS A 35 -0.72 6.72 15.06
C LYS A 35 -1.64 7.88 14.73
N ILE A 36 -2.81 7.59 14.16
CA ILE A 36 -3.88 8.53 13.84
C ILE A 36 -5.22 7.91 14.22
N HIS A 37 -6.28 8.71 14.27
CA HIS A 37 -7.63 8.17 14.45
C HIS A 37 -7.97 7.13 13.37
N PRO A 38 -8.57 5.97 13.69
CA PRO A 38 -8.83 4.87 12.74
C PRO A 38 -9.49 5.28 11.44
N THR A 39 -10.53 6.11 11.48
CA THR A 39 -11.28 6.57 10.30
C THR A 39 -10.49 7.54 9.40
N ARG A 40 -9.28 7.95 9.81
CA ARG A 40 -8.34 8.78 9.03
C ARG A 40 -7.28 7.97 8.30
N SER A 41 -7.34 6.64 8.41
CA SER A 41 -6.45 5.73 7.68
C SER A 41 -6.58 5.93 6.16
N HIS A 42 -5.48 5.70 5.45
CA HIS A 42 -5.41 5.82 3.99
C HIS A 42 -6.42 4.93 3.24
N SER A 43 -6.87 3.83 3.84
CA SER A 43 -7.93 2.98 3.27
C SER A 43 -9.22 3.78 2.96
N GLY A 44 -9.51 4.83 3.74
CA GLY A 44 -10.64 5.73 3.50
C GLY A 44 -10.55 6.55 2.21
N ALA A 45 -9.35 6.71 1.64
CA ALA A 45 -9.11 7.42 0.38
C ALA A 45 -9.25 6.53 -0.86
N ALA A 46 -9.57 5.24 -0.70
CA ALA A 46 -9.77 4.35 -1.84
C ALA A 46 -11.16 4.59 -2.49
N GLU A 47 -11.15 5.03 -3.73
CA GLU A 47 -12.36 5.49 -4.44
C GLU A 47 -12.97 4.38 -5.31
N GLY A 48 -12.10 3.55 -5.89
CA GLY A 48 -12.44 2.71 -7.04
C GLY A 48 -13.44 1.60 -6.78
N GLY A 49 -13.29 0.86 -5.71
CA GLY A 49 -14.11 -0.31 -5.37
C GLY A 49 -13.30 -1.51 -4.91
N ILE A 50 -13.98 -2.62 -4.69
CA ILE A 50 -13.46 -3.89 -4.19
C ILE A 50 -13.84 -5.02 -5.15
N ASN A 51 -12.86 -5.82 -5.58
CA ASN A 51 -13.10 -6.90 -6.54
C ASN A 51 -13.67 -8.15 -5.87
N ALA A 52 -14.73 -8.68 -6.47
CA ALA A 52 -15.25 -10.01 -6.15
C ALA A 52 -16.03 -10.56 -7.35
N ALA A 53 -15.89 -11.82 -7.67
CA ALA A 53 -16.61 -12.47 -8.77
C ALA A 53 -18.07 -12.80 -8.36
N LEU A 54 -18.92 -11.76 -8.23
CA LEU A 54 -20.33 -11.91 -7.81
C LEU A 54 -21.27 -12.34 -8.95
N GLY A 55 -20.85 -12.21 -10.21
CA GLY A 55 -21.66 -12.55 -11.36
C GLY A 55 -22.88 -11.64 -11.57
N ASN A 56 -22.87 -10.41 -11.03
CA ASN A 56 -24.03 -9.51 -11.10
C ASN A 56 -24.09 -8.66 -12.37
N ALA A 57 -22.94 -8.36 -12.98
CA ALA A 57 -22.86 -7.57 -14.22
C ALA A 57 -22.63 -8.43 -15.47
N SER A 58 -21.92 -9.55 -15.32
CA SER A 58 -21.64 -10.55 -16.36
C SER A 58 -21.44 -11.91 -15.71
N GLU A 59 -21.37 -12.98 -16.51
CA GLU A 59 -20.98 -14.31 -16.01
C GLU A 59 -19.51 -14.32 -15.59
N ASP A 60 -19.28 -14.40 -14.30
CA ASP A 60 -17.94 -14.34 -13.68
C ASP A 60 -17.81 -15.40 -12.59
N ASP A 61 -16.58 -15.82 -12.32
CA ASP A 61 -16.23 -16.80 -11.29
C ASP A 61 -14.85 -16.51 -10.69
N PRO A 62 -14.51 -17.10 -9.50
CA PRO A 62 -13.22 -16.93 -8.85
C PRO A 62 -12.02 -17.36 -9.71
N GLU A 63 -12.16 -18.34 -10.60
CA GLU A 63 -11.05 -18.79 -11.46
C GLU A 63 -10.69 -17.74 -12.52
N LYS A 64 -11.70 -17.11 -13.16
CA LYS A 64 -11.48 -15.97 -14.06
C LYS A 64 -10.84 -14.79 -13.31
N HIS A 65 -11.29 -14.49 -12.08
CA HIS A 65 -10.70 -13.46 -11.24
C HIS A 65 -9.23 -13.78 -10.91
N SER A 66 -8.93 -15.03 -10.57
CA SER A 66 -7.56 -15.48 -10.29
C SER A 66 -6.67 -15.35 -11.54
N PHE A 67 -7.16 -15.78 -12.70
CA PHE A 67 -6.40 -15.64 -13.95
C PHE A 67 -6.07 -14.18 -14.30
N ASP A 68 -7.06 -13.27 -14.20
CA ASP A 68 -6.86 -11.85 -14.45
C ASP A 68 -5.84 -11.25 -13.46
N THR A 69 -5.88 -11.70 -12.21
CA THR A 69 -4.94 -11.25 -11.17
C THR A 69 -3.52 -11.74 -11.46
N VAL A 70 -3.34 -13.01 -11.81
CA VAL A 70 -2.03 -13.59 -12.20
C VAL A 70 -1.47 -12.88 -13.42
N LYS A 71 -2.29 -12.69 -14.47
CA LYS A 71 -1.90 -11.95 -15.67
C LYS A 71 -1.56 -10.49 -15.35
N GLY A 72 -2.41 -9.83 -14.54
CA GLY A 72 -2.23 -8.46 -14.10
C GLY A 72 -0.93 -8.26 -13.30
N ALA A 73 -0.59 -9.25 -12.45
CA ALA A 73 0.64 -9.32 -11.64
C ALA A 73 1.92 -9.60 -12.46
N ASP A 74 1.81 -9.69 -13.78
CA ASP A 74 2.88 -10.09 -14.70
C ASP A 74 3.56 -11.41 -14.31
N TYR A 75 2.73 -12.35 -13.82
CA TYR A 75 3.08 -13.72 -13.38
C TYR A 75 4.07 -13.80 -12.22
N LEU A 76 4.41 -12.70 -11.57
CA LEU A 76 5.28 -12.70 -10.39
C LEU A 76 4.51 -13.01 -9.08
N GLY A 77 3.18 -12.88 -9.08
CA GLY A 77 2.36 -13.18 -7.89
C GLY A 77 2.29 -14.68 -7.60
N ASP A 78 2.28 -15.02 -6.31
CA ASP A 78 2.09 -16.39 -5.84
C ASP A 78 0.65 -16.85 -6.09
N GLN A 79 0.48 -17.85 -6.97
CA GLN A 79 -0.84 -18.23 -7.49
C GLN A 79 -1.74 -18.85 -6.42
N ASP A 80 -1.20 -19.61 -5.47
CA ASP A 80 -1.96 -20.16 -4.34
C ASP A 80 -2.57 -19.06 -3.47
N GLY A 81 -1.83 -17.97 -3.22
CA GLY A 81 -2.34 -16.79 -2.54
C GLY A 81 -3.41 -16.06 -3.36
N ILE A 82 -3.20 -15.91 -4.65
CA ILE A 82 -4.18 -15.30 -5.56
C ILE A 82 -5.47 -16.11 -5.61
N GLU A 83 -5.40 -17.43 -5.67
CA GLU A 83 -6.56 -18.32 -5.65
C GLU A 83 -7.37 -18.13 -4.37
N VAL A 84 -6.71 -18.14 -3.20
CA VAL A 84 -7.35 -17.88 -1.90
C VAL A 84 -8.05 -16.51 -1.88
N LEU A 85 -7.36 -15.45 -2.33
CA LEU A 85 -7.94 -14.11 -2.41
C LEU A 85 -9.23 -14.08 -3.21
N CYS A 86 -9.22 -14.70 -4.39
CA CYS A 86 -10.34 -14.64 -5.33
C CYS A 86 -11.49 -15.56 -4.93
N GLU A 87 -11.20 -16.72 -4.32
CA GLU A 87 -12.21 -17.67 -3.83
C GLU A 87 -12.98 -17.12 -2.63
N GLU A 88 -12.29 -16.42 -1.69
CA GLU A 88 -12.91 -15.88 -0.48
C GLU A 88 -13.57 -14.50 -0.69
N ALA A 89 -13.23 -13.79 -1.77
CA ALA A 89 -13.71 -12.44 -2.06
C ALA A 89 -15.23 -12.28 -2.08
N PRO A 90 -16.05 -13.17 -2.69
CA PRO A 90 -17.51 -13.04 -2.69
C PRO A 90 -18.11 -13.05 -1.29
N ASP A 91 -17.68 -13.97 -0.43
CA ASP A 91 -18.17 -14.09 0.94
C ASP A 91 -17.76 -12.88 1.79
N ASP A 92 -16.55 -12.39 1.62
CA ASP A 92 -16.06 -11.18 2.30
C ASP A 92 -16.87 -9.93 1.91
N VAL A 93 -17.24 -9.76 0.62
CA VAL A 93 -18.09 -8.64 0.18
C VAL A 93 -19.50 -8.75 0.77
N TYR A 94 -20.10 -9.94 0.79
CA TYR A 94 -21.41 -10.13 1.41
C TYR A 94 -21.36 -9.92 2.93
N GLN A 95 -20.29 -10.30 3.59
CA GLN A 95 -20.12 -10.01 5.03
C GLN A 95 -20.04 -8.50 5.30
N LEU A 96 -19.31 -7.75 4.48
CA LEU A 96 -19.26 -6.28 4.58
C LEU A 96 -20.65 -5.66 4.38
N GLU A 97 -21.43 -6.15 3.41
CA GLU A 97 -22.82 -5.73 3.19
C GLU A 97 -23.69 -6.01 4.42
N GLN A 98 -23.60 -7.21 5.00
CA GLN A 98 -24.31 -7.59 6.22
C GLN A 98 -23.94 -6.70 7.42
N TRP A 99 -22.71 -6.21 7.46
CA TRP A 99 -22.24 -5.26 8.48
C TRP A 99 -22.69 -3.82 8.23
N GLY A 100 -23.29 -3.54 7.06
CA GLY A 100 -23.88 -2.24 6.74
C GLY A 100 -23.17 -1.47 5.61
N ALA A 101 -22.25 -2.09 4.87
CA ALA A 101 -21.64 -1.43 3.71
C ALA A 101 -22.70 -1.17 2.61
N VAL A 102 -22.93 0.10 2.30
CA VAL A 102 -23.93 0.54 1.33
C VAL A 102 -23.28 0.58 -0.06
N PHE A 103 -23.24 -0.58 -0.72
CA PHE A 103 -22.82 -0.65 -2.11
C PHE A 103 -23.86 -0.09 -3.06
N SER A 104 -23.44 0.47 -4.19
CA SER A 104 -24.31 0.85 -5.31
C SER A 104 -25.08 -0.36 -5.83
N ARG A 105 -26.31 -0.14 -6.34
CA ARG A 105 -27.23 -1.22 -6.73
C ARG A 105 -27.57 -1.18 -8.21
N THR A 106 -27.78 -2.37 -8.76
CA THR A 106 -28.44 -2.55 -10.05
C THR A 106 -29.94 -2.26 -9.92
N ALA A 107 -30.64 -2.12 -11.04
CA ALA A 107 -32.10 -1.87 -11.04
C ALA A 107 -32.91 -3.00 -10.37
N ASP A 108 -32.40 -4.24 -10.38
CA ASP A 108 -32.99 -5.41 -9.73
C ASP A 108 -32.49 -5.63 -8.28
N GLY A 109 -31.74 -4.65 -7.72
CA GLY A 109 -31.37 -4.59 -6.31
C GLY A 109 -30.09 -5.36 -5.93
N ARG A 110 -29.37 -5.97 -6.87
CA ARG A 110 -28.10 -6.63 -6.62
C ARG A 110 -26.96 -5.61 -6.43
N ILE A 111 -25.85 -6.01 -5.82
CA ILE A 111 -24.64 -5.19 -5.74
C ILE A 111 -24.17 -4.87 -7.17
N ALA A 112 -24.05 -3.58 -7.49
CA ALA A 112 -23.56 -3.15 -8.79
C ALA A 112 -22.05 -3.39 -8.91
N GLN A 113 -21.63 -3.78 -10.11
CA GLN A 113 -20.22 -4.01 -10.45
C GLN A 113 -19.84 -3.21 -11.69
N ARG A 114 -18.61 -2.72 -11.75
CA ARG A 114 -18.08 -1.93 -12.88
C ARG A 114 -16.77 -2.50 -13.42
N PRO A 115 -16.44 -2.23 -14.70
CA PRO A 115 -15.17 -2.66 -15.30
C PRO A 115 -14.00 -1.86 -14.72
N PHE A 116 -12.86 -2.56 -14.56
CA PHE A 116 -11.57 -1.96 -14.24
C PHE A 116 -10.50 -2.44 -15.23
N GLY A 117 -9.37 -1.73 -15.25
CA GLY A 117 -8.25 -2.02 -16.14
C GLY A 117 -7.69 -3.42 -15.95
N ALA A 118 -7.39 -4.09 -17.06
CA ALA A 118 -6.86 -5.46 -17.13
C ALA A 118 -7.77 -6.56 -16.57
N ALA A 119 -8.98 -6.25 -16.10
CA ALA A 119 -9.97 -7.25 -15.71
C ALA A 119 -10.76 -7.70 -16.94
N GLY A 120 -10.93 -9.01 -17.11
CA GLY A 120 -11.72 -9.59 -18.20
C GLY A 120 -13.22 -9.38 -18.02
N GLU A 121 -13.68 -9.27 -16.77
CA GLU A 121 -15.09 -9.10 -16.42
C GLU A 121 -15.28 -7.90 -15.47
N PRO A 122 -16.46 -7.22 -15.51
CA PRO A 122 -16.77 -6.12 -14.60
C PRO A 122 -17.12 -6.67 -13.20
N ARG A 123 -16.10 -6.87 -12.36
CA ARG A 123 -16.25 -7.48 -11.03
C ARG A 123 -16.06 -6.54 -9.85
N THR A 124 -15.79 -5.26 -10.10
CA THR A 124 -15.51 -4.31 -9.02
C THR A 124 -16.81 -3.81 -8.40
N ALA A 125 -17.17 -4.31 -7.21
CA ALA A 125 -18.23 -3.77 -6.38
C ALA A 125 -17.82 -2.39 -5.83
N TYR A 126 -18.75 -1.43 -5.76
CA TYR A 126 -18.42 -0.05 -5.43
C TYR A 126 -19.57 0.68 -4.73
N ALA A 127 -19.22 1.75 -4.01
CA ALA A 127 -20.15 2.74 -3.46
C ALA A 127 -19.82 4.10 -4.09
N ALA A 128 -20.47 4.45 -5.19
CA ALA A 128 -20.10 5.59 -6.04
C ALA A 128 -18.56 5.64 -6.29
N ASP A 129 -17.89 6.71 -5.89
CA ASP A 129 -16.42 6.83 -5.88
C ASP A 129 -15.86 7.07 -4.46
N ILE A 130 -16.52 6.50 -3.43
CA ILE A 130 -16.16 6.61 -2.01
C ILE A 130 -16.10 5.24 -1.31
N THR A 131 -15.78 4.17 -2.02
CA THR A 131 -15.86 2.80 -1.48
C THR A 131 -15.03 2.60 -0.23
N GLY A 132 -13.78 3.06 -0.21
CA GLY A 132 -12.90 2.95 0.96
C GLY A 132 -13.44 3.69 2.18
N HIS A 133 -14.05 4.87 1.97
CA HIS A 133 -14.72 5.61 3.05
C HIS A 133 -15.84 4.80 3.68
N VAL A 134 -16.69 4.17 2.87
CA VAL A 134 -17.77 3.29 3.37
C VAL A 134 -17.20 2.12 4.16
N LEU A 135 -16.19 1.43 3.62
CA LEU A 135 -15.63 0.24 4.26
C LEU A 135 -14.94 0.55 5.57
N ILE A 136 -14.17 1.65 5.65
CA ILE A 136 -13.45 1.98 6.89
C ILE A 136 -14.42 2.35 8.02
N HIS A 137 -15.52 3.03 7.72
CA HIS A 137 -16.56 3.34 8.71
C HIS A 137 -17.29 2.09 9.18
N VAL A 138 -17.68 1.20 8.28
CA VAL A 138 -18.32 -0.08 8.65
C VAL A 138 -17.41 -0.92 9.54
N LEU A 139 -16.13 -1.06 9.21
CA LEU A 139 -15.19 -1.81 10.03
C LEU A 139 -14.97 -1.15 11.40
N TYR A 140 -14.88 0.18 11.44
CA TYR A 140 -14.75 0.90 12.70
C TYR A 140 -15.97 0.72 13.61
N GLU A 141 -17.18 0.76 13.05
CA GLU A 141 -18.41 0.44 13.79
C GLU A 141 -18.39 -0.99 14.36
N GLN A 142 -17.87 -1.97 13.60
CA GLN A 142 -17.71 -3.35 14.08
C GLN A 142 -16.67 -3.48 15.21
N VAL A 143 -15.58 -2.71 15.16
CA VAL A 143 -14.57 -2.60 16.21
C VAL A 143 -15.21 -2.02 17.48
N MET A 144 -15.96 -0.91 17.35
CA MET A 144 -16.66 -0.28 18.48
C MET A 144 -17.74 -1.18 19.08
N LYS A 145 -18.52 -1.89 18.24
CA LYS A 145 -19.57 -2.83 18.70
C LYS A 145 -19.01 -3.95 19.58
N ARG A 146 -17.75 -4.34 19.36
CA ARG A 146 -17.04 -5.38 20.12
C ARG A 146 -16.27 -4.81 21.31
N ASP A 147 -16.30 -3.50 21.52
CA ASP A 147 -15.54 -2.80 22.56
C ASP A 147 -14.03 -3.13 22.51
N VAL A 148 -13.47 -3.30 21.30
CA VAL A 148 -12.05 -3.54 21.11
C VAL A 148 -11.25 -2.32 21.54
N ARG A 149 -10.31 -2.51 22.47
CA ARG A 149 -9.47 -1.44 22.98
C ARG A 149 -8.65 -0.80 21.85
N THR A 150 -8.75 0.52 21.67
CA THR A 150 -7.96 1.27 20.70
C THR A 150 -7.06 2.29 21.40
N TYR A 151 -5.75 2.19 21.17
CA TYR A 151 -4.73 3.17 21.55
C TYR A 151 -4.56 4.13 20.38
N GLU A 152 -5.35 5.20 20.37
CA GLU A 152 -5.33 6.22 19.34
C GLU A 152 -4.20 7.21 19.58
N GLU A 153 -3.54 7.65 18.47
CA GLU A 153 -2.41 8.56 18.50
C GLU A 153 -1.19 8.00 19.27
N PHE A 154 -1.01 6.69 19.16
CA PHE A 154 0.17 5.96 19.59
C PHE A 154 1.01 5.58 18.36
N PHE A 155 2.19 6.17 18.25
CA PHE A 155 3.14 5.84 17.19
C PHE A 155 3.97 4.62 17.59
N ALA A 156 3.74 3.49 16.94
CA ALA A 156 4.54 2.28 17.13
C ALA A 156 5.92 2.47 16.49
N TRP A 157 6.97 2.27 17.29
CA TRP A 157 8.34 2.58 16.88
C TRP A 157 9.27 1.38 16.85
N LYS A 158 9.16 0.48 17.84
CA LYS A 158 9.99 -0.73 17.93
C LYS A 158 9.15 -1.95 18.30
N LEU A 159 9.47 -3.10 17.68
CA LEU A 159 8.98 -4.39 18.14
C LEU A 159 9.77 -4.82 19.38
N VAL A 160 9.10 -5.48 20.32
CA VAL A 160 9.72 -6.14 21.46
C VAL A 160 9.95 -7.60 21.09
N VAL A 161 11.21 -8.00 21.00
CA VAL A 161 11.59 -9.40 20.69
C VAL A 161 12.38 -9.97 21.84
N GLU A 162 11.92 -11.10 22.38
CA GLU A 162 12.58 -11.81 23.46
C GLU A 162 12.50 -13.31 23.20
N ASP A 163 13.59 -14.04 23.41
CA ASP A 163 13.70 -15.49 23.17
C ASP A 163 13.25 -15.93 21.76
N GLY A 164 13.60 -15.12 20.73
CA GLY A 164 13.25 -15.39 19.32
C GLY A 164 11.77 -15.22 18.99
N ARG A 165 11.01 -14.48 19.80
CA ARG A 165 9.57 -14.27 19.65
C ARG A 165 9.19 -12.80 19.81
N CYS A 166 8.29 -12.31 18.98
CA CYS A 166 7.67 -11.00 19.15
C CYS A 166 6.67 -11.03 20.33
N GLN A 167 6.82 -10.09 21.27
CA GLN A 167 6.06 -10.05 22.50
C GLN A 167 5.46 -8.67 22.81
N GLY A 168 5.37 -7.80 21.82
CA GLY A 168 4.75 -6.49 21.96
C GLY A 168 5.43 -5.40 21.16
N VAL A 169 5.10 -4.16 21.48
CA VAL A 169 5.65 -2.96 20.83
C VAL A 169 5.99 -1.88 21.84
N VAL A 170 6.98 -1.06 21.50
CA VAL A 170 7.26 0.22 22.16
C VAL A 170 6.69 1.33 21.28
N CYS A 171 5.83 2.15 21.87
CA CYS A 171 5.13 3.24 21.20
C CYS A 171 5.47 4.58 21.84
N TRP A 172 5.40 5.65 21.05
CA TRP A 172 5.31 7.01 21.55
C TRP A 172 3.83 7.40 21.69
N ASP A 173 3.42 7.75 22.91
CA ASP A 173 2.10 8.29 23.21
C ASP A 173 2.08 9.78 22.85
N LEU A 174 1.40 10.15 21.75
CA LEU A 174 1.34 11.53 21.26
C LEU A 174 0.48 12.42 22.17
N LEU A 175 -0.57 11.86 22.78
CA LEU A 175 -1.49 12.60 23.65
C LEU A 175 -0.88 12.83 25.05
N GLY A 176 -0.41 11.78 25.68
CA GLY A 176 0.14 11.82 27.04
C GLY A 176 1.62 12.20 27.10
N GLY A 177 2.32 12.07 26.01
CA GLY A 177 3.77 12.21 25.91
C GLY A 177 4.54 11.03 26.50
N GLY A 178 5.66 10.68 25.90
CA GLY A 178 6.57 9.66 26.39
C GLY A 178 6.37 8.26 25.81
N LEU A 179 7.32 7.38 26.11
CA LEU A 179 7.30 6.00 25.65
C LEU A 179 6.36 5.14 26.51
N LYS A 180 5.64 4.26 25.84
CA LYS A 180 4.78 3.23 26.40
C LYS A 180 5.12 1.88 25.79
N ALA A 181 5.21 0.85 26.60
CA ALA A 181 5.37 -0.52 26.12
C ALA A 181 4.06 -1.28 26.31
N ILE A 182 3.54 -1.84 25.22
CA ILE A 182 2.33 -2.67 25.20
C ILE A 182 2.75 -4.10 24.88
N GLY A 183 2.57 -5.00 25.84
CA GLY A 183 2.87 -6.42 25.67
C GLY A 183 1.75 -7.15 24.95
N ALA A 184 2.09 -8.13 24.12
CA ALA A 184 1.12 -8.99 23.47
C ALA A 184 1.71 -10.38 23.18
N LYS A 185 0.88 -11.40 23.18
CA LYS A 185 1.30 -12.75 22.78
C LYS A 185 1.58 -12.83 21.29
N THR A 186 0.79 -12.07 20.50
CA THR A 186 1.02 -11.87 19.06
C THR A 186 0.88 -10.40 18.67
N VAL A 187 1.63 -9.99 17.65
CA VAL A 187 1.54 -8.66 17.03
C VAL A 187 1.21 -8.83 15.55
N ILE A 188 0.22 -8.08 15.05
CA ILE A 188 -0.14 -8.02 13.64
C ILE A 188 0.23 -6.64 13.09
N LEU A 189 1.17 -6.57 12.15
CA LEU A 189 1.53 -5.35 11.46
C LEU A 189 0.54 -5.08 10.31
N ALA A 190 -0.18 -3.96 10.37
CA ALA A 190 -1.16 -3.53 9.36
C ALA A 190 -1.01 -2.02 9.08
N THR A 191 0.23 -1.55 8.99
CA THR A 191 0.59 -0.12 8.97
C THR A 191 0.47 0.52 7.59
N GLY A 192 0.09 -0.24 6.56
CA GLY A 192 0.03 0.25 5.18
C GLY A 192 1.40 0.33 4.51
N GLY A 193 1.44 0.94 3.33
CA GLY A 193 2.61 1.01 2.46
C GLY A 193 3.58 2.17 2.77
N ALA A 194 4.54 2.39 1.87
CA ALA A 194 5.61 3.36 2.00
C ALA A 194 5.61 4.41 0.87
N GLY A 195 4.44 4.82 0.36
CA GLY A 195 4.36 5.73 -0.80
C GLY A 195 4.94 7.13 -0.53
N ARG A 196 5.14 7.51 0.73
CA ARG A 196 5.81 8.79 1.09
C ARG A 196 7.32 8.80 0.80
N LEU A 197 7.85 7.72 0.25
CA LEU A 197 9.16 7.69 -0.40
C LEU A 197 9.24 8.57 -1.66
N TYR A 198 8.10 8.99 -2.21
CA TYR A 198 8.02 9.74 -3.46
C TYR A 198 7.33 11.09 -3.29
N VAL A 199 7.80 12.10 -4.02
CA VAL A 199 7.02 13.29 -4.29
C VAL A 199 5.95 12.95 -5.35
N GLY A 200 4.77 13.59 -5.30
CA GLY A 200 3.69 13.26 -6.25
C GLY A 200 3.16 11.85 -6.04
N THR A 201 2.74 11.55 -4.85
CA THR A 201 2.12 10.27 -4.44
C THR A 201 0.65 10.48 -4.09
N THR A 202 -0.17 9.47 -4.37
CA THR A 202 -1.57 9.42 -3.94
C THR A 202 -1.72 9.07 -2.45
N ASN A 203 -0.63 8.69 -1.80
CA ASN A 203 -0.64 8.18 -0.43
C ASN A 203 -0.73 9.30 0.61
N ALA A 204 -1.50 9.07 1.66
CA ALA A 204 -1.57 9.94 2.83
C ALA A 204 -0.20 10.11 3.51
N TYR A 205 -0.04 11.19 4.27
CA TYR A 205 1.21 11.46 5.01
C TYR A 205 1.59 10.36 6.00
N SER A 206 0.62 9.54 6.42
CA SER A 206 0.83 8.40 7.32
C SER A 206 1.42 7.14 6.67
N CYS A 207 1.54 7.09 5.32
CA CYS A 207 2.07 5.93 4.60
C CYS A 207 3.60 5.97 4.52
N THR A 208 4.25 5.68 5.63
CA THR A 208 5.70 5.80 5.86
C THR A 208 6.42 4.47 6.08
N GLY A 209 5.73 3.32 5.85
CA GLY A 209 6.33 1.99 5.87
C GLY A 209 6.75 1.49 7.25
N ASP A 210 6.17 2.03 8.32
CA ASP A 210 6.60 1.79 9.70
C ASP A 210 6.72 0.31 10.05
N GLY A 211 5.70 -0.50 9.73
CA GLY A 211 5.70 -1.94 10.02
C GLY A 211 6.73 -2.71 9.21
N MET A 212 6.94 -2.32 7.94
CA MET A 212 7.98 -2.93 7.10
C MET A 212 9.37 -2.71 7.72
N ALA A 213 9.69 -1.47 8.11
CA ALA A 213 10.97 -1.13 8.72
C ALA A 213 11.13 -1.78 10.11
N MET A 214 10.07 -1.81 10.93
CA MET A 214 10.12 -2.51 12.22
C MET A 214 10.38 -4.01 12.06
N ALA A 215 9.74 -4.67 11.08
CA ALA A 215 9.96 -6.09 10.78
C ALA A 215 11.39 -6.34 10.28
N LEU A 216 11.88 -5.50 9.38
CA LEU A 216 13.24 -5.57 8.84
C LEU A 216 14.30 -5.48 9.95
N ARG A 217 14.14 -4.55 10.90
CA ARG A 217 15.07 -4.33 12.03
C ARG A 217 15.17 -5.51 13.00
N VAL A 218 14.17 -6.40 13.01
CA VAL A 218 14.18 -7.62 13.84
C VAL A 218 14.52 -8.88 13.04
N GLY A 219 15.01 -8.71 11.81
CA GLY A 219 15.49 -9.79 10.95
C GLY A 219 14.42 -10.52 10.13
N VAL A 220 13.19 -9.99 10.08
CA VAL A 220 12.14 -10.53 9.20
C VAL A 220 12.37 -10.03 7.78
N PRO A 221 12.39 -10.90 6.76
CA PRO A 221 12.63 -10.49 5.38
C PRO A 221 11.53 -9.59 4.83
N LEU A 222 11.92 -8.64 3.96
CA LEU A 222 11.01 -7.94 3.05
C LEU A 222 11.09 -8.56 1.66
N LYS A 223 9.94 -8.75 1.01
CA LYS A 223 9.78 -9.36 -0.32
C LYS A 223 9.41 -8.32 -1.36
N ASP A 224 10.00 -8.39 -2.56
CA ASP A 224 9.64 -7.62 -3.77
C ASP A 224 9.62 -6.09 -3.56
N MET A 225 10.57 -5.55 -2.80
CA MET A 225 10.60 -4.13 -2.43
C MET A 225 10.73 -3.18 -3.61
N GLU A 226 11.26 -3.60 -4.75
CA GLU A 226 11.33 -2.81 -5.98
C GLU A 226 9.98 -2.62 -6.68
N MET A 227 8.94 -3.36 -6.28
CA MET A 227 7.64 -3.35 -6.93
C MET A 227 6.73 -2.25 -6.36
N MET A 228 6.93 -1.02 -6.82
CA MET A 228 6.07 0.13 -6.55
C MET A 228 5.20 0.44 -7.75
N GLN A 229 3.86 0.38 -7.60
CA GLN A 229 2.91 0.72 -8.64
C GLN A 229 2.72 2.24 -8.73
N PHE A 230 2.79 2.76 -9.96
CA PHE A 230 2.38 4.13 -10.26
C PHE A 230 0.95 4.12 -10.80
N HIS A 231 0.08 4.98 -10.23
CA HIS A 231 -1.27 5.17 -10.73
C HIS A 231 -1.25 6.18 -11.87
N PRO A 232 -1.84 5.86 -13.03
CA PRO A 232 -1.78 6.75 -14.19
C PRO A 232 -2.50 8.09 -13.94
N THR A 233 -3.62 8.09 -13.25
CA THR A 233 -4.43 9.30 -13.07
C THR A 233 -4.24 9.92 -11.68
N THR A 234 -3.06 10.55 -11.48
CA THR A 234 -2.74 11.35 -10.28
C THR A 234 -2.83 12.83 -10.64
N LEU A 235 -3.65 13.57 -9.89
CA LEU A 235 -3.89 14.99 -10.13
C LEU A 235 -2.62 15.82 -9.88
N SER A 236 -2.25 16.64 -10.84
CA SER A 236 -1.09 17.53 -10.73
C SER A 236 -1.51 18.93 -10.25
N PRO A 237 -0.72 19.61 -9.38
CA PRO A 237 0.50 19.13 -8.71
C PRO A 237 0.25 18.43 -7.38
N SER A 238 -1.00 18.31 -6.93
CA SER A 238 -1.36 17.90 -5.55
C SER A 238 -1.00 16.46 -5.19
N GLY A 239 -0.90 15.56 -6.18
CA GLY A 239 -0.74 14.12 -5.97
C GLY A 239 -2.04 13.38 -5.60
N VAL A 240 -3.18 14.06 -5.55
CA VAL A 240 -4.48 13.45 -5.23
C VAL A 240 -4.87 12.43 -6.28
N LEU A 241 -5.44 11.31 -5.85
CA LEU A 241 -5.93 10.27 -6.73
C LEU A 241 -7.15 10.77 -7.54
N ILE A 242 -7.14 10.54 -8.83
CA ILE A 242 -8.34 10.55 -9.68
C ILE A 242 -8.65 9.09 -10.02
N THR A 243 -9.79 8.63 -9.55
CA THR A 243 -10.13 7.21 -9.54
C THR A 243 -10.05 6.55 -10.92
N GLU A 244 -9.61 5.29 -10.94
CA GLU A 244 -9.74 4.43 -12.12
C GLU A 244 -11.19 4.28 -12.59
N GLY A 245 -12.15 4.50 -11.70
CA GLY A 245 -13.57 4.55 -12.01
C GLY A 245 -13.89 5.49 -13.17
N CYS A 246 -13.18 6.61 -13.33
CA CYS A 246 -13.36 7.52 -14.49
C CYS A 246 -13.15 6.79 -15.81
N ARG A 247 -12.08 6.01 -15.93
CA ARG A 247 -11.77 5.21 -17.11
C ARG A 247 -12.77 4.06 -17.30
N GLY A 248 -13.20 3.45 -16.19
CA GLY A 248 -14.28 2.45 -16.17
C GLY A 248 -15.63 3.00 -16.63
N GLU A 249 -15.93 4.26 -16.33
CA GLU A 249 -17.11 4.97 -16.83
C GLU A 249 -16.97 5.47 -18.29
N GLY A 250 -15.75 5.37 -18.88
CA GLY A 250 -15.49 5.65 -20.28
C GLY A 250 -14.70 6.93 -20.55
N ALA A 251 -13.99 7.51 -19.58
CA ALA A 251 -13.11 8.66 -19.78
C ALA A 251 -11.95 8.34 -20.73
N TYR A 252 -11.45 9.34 -21.48
CA TYR A 252 -10.37 9.22 -22.44
C TYR A 252 -9.11 9.95 -21.98
N LEU A 253 -7.94 9.47 -22.42
CA LEU A 253 -6.64 10.11 -22.20
C LEU A 253 -6.10 10.73 -23.49
N PHE A 254 -5.78 12.04 -23.44
CA PHE A 254 -5.28 12.81 -24.55
C PHE A 254 -3.90 13.43 -24.25
N ASN A 255 -3.05 13.50 -25.28
CA ASN A 255 -1.81 14.27 -25.27
C ASN A 255 -2.03 15.73 -25.72
N SER A 256 -0.95 16.54 -25.81
CA SER A 256 -1.02 17.95 -26.23
C SER A 256 -1.44 18.14 -27.69
N GLU A 257 -1.34 17.12 -28.54
CA GLU A 257 -1.75 17.14 -29.93
C GLU A 257 -3.24 16.80 -30.12
N GLY A 258 -3.95 16.52 -29.00
CA GLY A 258 -5.35 16.07 -29.00
C GLY A 258 -5.52 14.63 -29.48
N GLU A 259 -4.45 13.85 -29.45
CA GLU A 259 -4.47 12.43 -29.80
C GLU A 259 -4.84 11.59 -28.59
N ARG A 260 -5.76 10.63 -28.76
CA ARG A 260 -6.03 9.56 -27.81
C ARG A 260 -4.91 8.52 -27.91
N PHE A 261 -3.76 8.84 -27.29
CA PHE A 261 -2.47 8.19 -27.53
C PHE A 261 -2.43 6.69 -27.20
N LEU A 262 -3.34 6.18 -26.37
CA LEU A 262 -3.40 4.75 -26.04
C LEU A 262 -3.71 3.86 -27.26
N THR A 263 -4.21 4.41 -28.36
CA THR A 263 -4.30 3.72 -29.67
C THR A 263 -2.96 3.16 -30.15
N ARG A 264 -1.83 3.77 -29.74
CA ARG A 264 -0.47 3.32 -30.09
C ARG A 264 0.09 2.29 -29.13
N TYR A 265 -0.26 2.37 -27.85
CA TYR A 265 0.36 1.59 -26.79
C TYR A 265 -0.46 0.38 -26.34
N ALA A 266 -1.79 0.48 -26.40
CA ALA A 266 -2.73 -0.55 -25.95
C ALA A 266 -4.00 -0.56 -26.82
N PRO A 267 -3.90 -0.85 -28.14
CA PRO A 267 -5.00 -0.65 -29.09
C PRO A 267 -6.26 -1.47 -28.79
N ASN A 268 -6.15 -2.59 -28.09
CA ASN A 268 -7.28 -3.46 -27.78
C ASN A 268 -8.01 -3.03 -26.51
N ALA A 269 -7.28 -2.70 -25.44
CA ALA A 269 -7.82 -2.38 -24.13
C ALA A 269 -7.98 -0.87 -23.89
N MET A 270 -7.21 -0.04 -24.61
CA MET A 270 -7.25 1.41 -24.48
C MET A 270 -7.09 1.86 -23.03
N GLU A 271 -7.96 2.71 -22.50
CA GLU A 271 -7.96 3.20 -21.11
C GLU A 271 -8.26 2.12 -20.05
N LEU A 272 -8.63 0.92 -20.47
CA LEU A 272 -8.79 -0.26 -19.61
C LEU A 272 -7.59 -1.22 -19.70
N ALA A 273 -6.45 -0.80 -20.26
CA ALA A 273 -5.19 -1.50 -20.12
C ALA A 273 -4.72 -1.50 -18.65
N SER A 274 -3.74 -2.34 -18.34
CA SER A 274 -3.17 -2.40 -16.98
C SER A 274 -2.46 -1.09 -16.61
N ARG A 275 -2.41 -0.79 -15.31
CA ARG A 275 -1.86 0.48 -14.79
C ARG A 275 -0.41 0.70 -15.20
N ASP A 276 0.41 -0.34 -15.19
CA ASP A 276 1.81 -0.26 -15.59
C ASP A 276 1.96 0.12 -17.08
N VAL A 277 1.11 -0.40 -17.95
CA VAL A 277 1.08 -0.07 -19.38
C VAL A 277 0.67 1.39 -19.60
N ILE A 278 -0.40 1.83 -18.95
CA ILE A 278 -0.88 3.21 -19.11
C ILE A 278 0.13 4.20 -18.53
N SER A 279 0.68 3.94 -17.32
CA SER A 279 1.68 4.83 -16.71
C SER A 279 2.94 4.95 -17.55
N ARG A 280 3.40 3.87 -18.20
CA ARG A 280 4.52 3.94 -19.15
C ARG A 280 4.17 4.74 -20.40
N ALA A 281 2.96 4.57 -20.95
CA ALA A 281 2.49 5.33 -22.09
C ALA A 281 2.43 6.83 -21.79
N GLU A 282 1.83 7.21 -20.67
CA GLU A 282 1.76 8.61 -20.22
C GLU A 282 3.15 9.21 -19.99
N GLN A 283 4.03 8.48 -19.29
CA GLN A 283 5.40 8.95 -19.05
C GLN A 283 6.15 9.13 -20.38
N THR A 284 5.96 8.25 -21.36
CA THR A 284 6.56 8.40 -22.69
C THR A 284 6.04 9.65 -23.40
N GLU A 285 4.72 9.92 -23.38
CA GLU A 285 4.15 11.14 -23.96
C GLU A 285 4.73 12.41 -23.32
N ILE A 286 4.88 12.39 -21.99
CA ILE A 286 5.46 13.50 -21.23
C ILE A 286 6.95 13.70 -21.58
N ASP A 287 7.74 12.63 -21.57
CA ASP A 287 9.19 12.68 -21.78
C ASP A 287 9.55 13.08 -23.22
N GLU A 288 8.71 12.71 -24.20
CA GLU A 288 8.87 13.09 -25.61
C GLU A 288 8.27 14.47 -25.94
N GLY A 289 7.81 15.23 -24.95
CA GLY A 289 7.35 16.61 -25.10
C GLY A 289 5.92 16.73 -25.64
N ARG A 290 5.15 15.65 -25.70
CA ARG A 290 3.72 15.67 -26.05
C ARG A 290 2.79 15.79 -24.85
N GLY A 291 3.34 16.10 -23.68
CA GLY A 291 2.56 16.46 -22.50
C GLY A 291 2.06 17.90 -22.51
N VAL A 292 1.08 18.20 -21.70
CA VAL A 292 0.56 19.55 -21.42
C VAL A 292 1.08 19.99 -20.04
N ASN A 293 2.07 20.86 -19.99
CA ASN A 293 2.72 21.30 -18.73
C ASN A 293 3.19 20.11 -17.86
N GLY A 294 3.79 19.08 -18.47
CA GLY A 294 4.26 17.87 -17.79
C GLY A 294 3.15 16.90 -17.36
N ASN A 295 1.98 16.98 -17.97
CA ASN A 295 0.82 16.12 -17.70
C ASN A 295 0.22 15.62 -19.02
N VAL A 296 -0.67 14.62 -18.94
CA VAL A 296 -1.66 14.29 -19.98
C VAL A 296 -3.04 14.72 -19.52
N LEU A 297 -4.04 14.67 -20.39
CA LEU A 297 -5.39 15.16 -20.11
C LEU A 297 -6.38 14.01 -20.02
N LEU A 298 -7.04 13.85 -18.85
CA LEU A 298 -8.16 12.93 -18.67
C LEU A 298 -9.48 13.66 -18.97
N ASP A 299 -10.16 13.26 -20.03
CA ASP A 299 -11.39 13.93 -20.51
C ASP A 299 -12.64 13.10 -20.20
N LEU A 300 -13.55 13.70 -19.43
CA LEU A 300 -14.85 13.13 -19.04
C LEU A 300 -16.04 13.83 -19.72
N ARG A 301 -15.83 14.94 -20.44
CA ARG A 301 -16.90 15.82 -20.94
C ARG A 301 -17.95 15.13 -21.79
N HIS A 302 -17.53 14.13 -22.59
CA HIS A 302 -18.42 13.35 -23.44
C HIS A 302 -19.38 12.41 -22.68
N LEU A 303 -19.13 12.15 -21.37
CA LEU A 303 -20.02 11.37 -20.52
C LEU A 303 -21.30 12.14 -20.16
N GLY A 304 -21.22 13.48 -20.21
CA GLY A 304 -22.33 14.39 -19.83
C GLY A 304 -22.39 14.66 -18.31
N ALA A 305 -22.95 15.83 -17.98
CA ALA A 305 -22.98 16.33 -16.62
C ALA A 305 -23.73 15.39 -15.65
N GLU A 306 -24.86 14.82 -16.07
CA GLU A 306 -25.69 13.96 -15.23
C GLU A 306 -24.90 12.73 -14.76
N ARG A 307 -24.21 12.03 -15.68
CA ARG A 307 -23.40 10.85 -15.35
C ARG A 307 -22.22 11.18 -14.44
N ILE A 308 -21.54 12.31 -14.66
CA ILE A 308 -20.43 12.76 -13.81
C ILE A 308 -20.92 13.04 -12.38
N ILE A 309 -22.04 13.74 -12.23
CA ILE A 309 -22.63 14.08 -10.93
C ILE A 309 -23.10 12.83 -10.18
N GLU A 310 -23.70 11.88 -10.88
CA GLU A 310 -24.24 10.66 -10.26
C GLU A 310 -23.16 9.63 -9.90
N ARG A 311 -22.18 9.42 -10.82
CA ARG A 311 -21.26 8.27 -10.73
C ARG A 311 -19.87 8.65 -10.20
N LEU A 312 -19.47 9.91 -10.32
CA LEU A 312 -18.13 10.43 -10.02
C LEU A 312 -18.18 11.76 -9.24
N PRO A 313 -19.08 11.90 -8.21
CA PRO A 313 -19.23 13.15 -7.47
C PRO A 313 -17.95 13.55 -6.72
N GLY A 314 -17.22 12.60 -6.13
CA GLY A 314 -15.96 12.83 -5.43
C GLY A 314 -14.85 13.26 -6.39
N THR A 315 -14.75 12.64 -7.56
CA THR A 315 -13.80 13.07 -8.61
C THR A 315 -14.01 14.53 -8.99
N ARG A 316 -15.27 14.95 -9.18
CA ARG A 316 -15.59 16.35 -9.49
C ARG A 316 -15.18 17.28 -8.35
N GLU A 317 -15.52 16.94 -7.11
CA GLU A 317 -15.16 17.72 -5.92
C GLU A 317 -13.65 17.86 -5.76
N LEU A 318 -12.89 16.76 -5.90
CA LEU A 318 -11.43 16.76 -5.80
C LEU A 318 -10.78 17.60 -6.91
N SER A 319 -11.24 17.48 -8.15
CA SER A 319 -10.72 18.27 -9.28
C SER A 319 -10.97 19.76 -9.08
N MET A 320 -12.17 20.15 -8.64
CA MET A 320 -12.52 21.53 -8.35
C MET A 320 -11.72 22.08 -7.17
N THR A 321 -11.56 21.30 -6.10
CA THR A 321 -10.88 21.72 -4.87
C THR A 321 -9.38 21.88 -5.06
N PHE A 322 -8.71 20.91 -5.70
CA PHE A 322 -7.26 20.84 -5.77
C PHE A 322 -6.65 21.37 -7.07
N ALA A 323 -7.43 21.49 -8.14
CA ALA A 323 -6.96 22.01 -9.43
C ALA A 323 -7.80 23.18 -9.97
N GLY A 324 -8.94 23.49 -9.35
CA GLY A 324 -9.86 24.54 -9.83
C GLY A 324 -10.56 24.16 -11.15
N ILE A 325 -10.67 22.85 -11.47
CA ILE A 325 -11.19 22.33 -12.74
C ILE A 325 -12.52 21.62 -12.50
N ASP A 326 -13.58 22.04 -13.19
CA ASP A 326 -14.82 21.27 -13.26
C ASP A 326 -14.73 20.28 -14.44
N PRO A 327 -14.69 18.94 -14.21
CA PRO A 327 -14.54 17.94 -15.25
C PRO A 327 -15.75 17.85 -16.20
N ILE A 328 -16.85 18.56 -15.91
CA ILE A 328 -17.96 18.74 -16.84
C ILE A 328 -17.59 19.70 -17.97
N LEU A 329 -16.69 20.67 -17.71
CA LEU A 329 -16.32 21.73 -18.63
C LEU A 329 -14.96 21.54 -19.25
N ASP A 330 -13.96 21.09 -18.48
CA ASP A 330 -12.57 21.00 -18.89
C ASP A 330 -11.95 19.65 -18.52
N PRO A 331 -10.94 19.14 -19.28
CA PRO A 331 -10.25 17.91 -18.96
C PRO A 331 -9.32 18.09 -17.75
N ILE A 332 -9.13 17.02 -16.99
CA ILE A 332 -8.31 16.99 -15.76
C ILE A 332 -6.84 16.74 -16.14
N PRO A 333 -5.86 17.56 -15.71
CA PRO A 333 -4.45 17.29 -15.90
C PRO A 333 -3.99 16.19 -14.93
N VAL A 334 -3.50 15.09 -15.49
CA VAL A 334 -3.05 13.91 -14.73
C VAL A 334 -1.66 13.46 -15.18
N ARG A 335 -0.97 12.75 -14.30
CA ARG A 335 0.31 12.11 -14.61
C ARG A 335 0.51 10.89 -13.71
N PRO A 336 1.45 9.97 -14.04
CA PRO A 336 1.77 8.86 -13.15
C PRO A 336 2.27 9.34 -11.78
N GLY A 337 1.74 8.76 -10.70
CA GLY A 337 2.17 9.02 -9.32
C GLY A 337 2.28 7.75 -8.51
N ALA A 338 3.24 7.69 -7.57
CA ALA A 338 3.42 6.54 -6.70
C ALA A 338 2.13 6.25 -5.91
N HIS A 339 1.67 4.99 -5.90
CA HIS A 339 0.32 4.68 -5.47
C HIS A 339 0.22 3.49 -4.52
N TYR A 340 0.86 2.36 -4.83
CA TYR A 340 0.74 1.14 -4.05
C TYR A 340 2.06 0.35 -4.02
N HIS A 341 2.48 -0.05 -2.83
CA HIS A 341 3.67 -0.88 -2.65
C HIS A 341 3.25 -2.36 -2.70
N MET A 342 3.58 -3.08 -3.78
CA MET A 342 3.25 -4.50 -3.90
C MET A 342 4.15 -5.39 -3.06
N GLY A 343 5.38 -4.96 -2.78
CA GLY A 343 6.28 -5.58 -1.83
C GLY A 343 5.94 -5.25 -0.38
N GLY A 344 6.62 -5.90 0.57
CA GLY A 344 6.41 -5.70 2.00
C GLY A 344 6.96 -6.83 2.85
N VAL A 345 6.50 -6.95 4.08
CA VAL A 345 6.89 -8.02 5.02
C VAL A 345 6.52 -9.37 4.44
N ASP A 346 7.51 -10.27 4.32
CA ASP A 346 7.27 -11.64 3.84
C ASP A 346 6.37 -12.42 4.79
N THR A 347 5.28 -12.99 4.25
CA THR A 347 4.30 -13.76 5.02
C THR A 347 3.82 -14.99 4.26
N ASP A 348 3.33 -15.96 5.01
CA ASP A 348 2.55 -17.07 4.47
C ASP A 348 1.08 -16.67 4.20
N LEU A 349 0.25 -17.63 3.78
CA LEU A 349 -1.17 -17.44 3.47
C LEU A 349 -2.04 -17.07 4.70
N TRP A 350 -1.49 -17.12 5.89
CA TRP A 350 -2.14 -16.76 7.15
C TRP A 350 -1.55 -15.50 7.78
N GLY A 351 -0.76 -14.76 7.01
CA GLY A 351 -0.09 -13.55 7.47
C GLY A 351 1.05 -13.80 8.46
N LYS A 352 1.45 -15.07 8.72
CA LYS A 352 2.54 -15.39 9.65
C LYS A 352 3.88 -15.05 9.00
N THR A 353 4.76 -14.40 9.76
CA THR A 353 6.15 -14.11 9.36
C THR A 353 7.11 -15.22 9.81
N SER A 354 8.38 -15.09 9.47
CA SER A 354 9.44 -15.98 9.97
C SER A 354 9.73 -15.84 11.47
N LEU A 355 9.27 -14.75 12.12
CA LEU A 355 9.43 -14.53 13.55
C LEU A 355 8.17 -14.98 14.30
N ASP A 356 8.31 -15.91 15.24
CA ASP A 356 7.18 -16.36 16.05
C ASP A 356 6.49 -15.21 16.80
N GLY A 357 5.15 -15.25 16.82
CA GLY A 357 4.33 -14.19 17.43
C GLY A 357 4.19 -12.93 16.58
N LEU A 358 4.79 -12.86 15.37
CA LEU A 358 4.66 -11.74 14.46
C LEU A 358 3.90 -12.12 13.20
N TYR A 359 2.91 -11.30 12.86
CA TYR A 359 2.07 -11.40 11.66
C TYR A 359 2.04 -10.07 10.91
N ALA A 360 1.67 -10.09 9.64
CA ALA A 360 1.41 -8.88 8.88
C ALA A 360 0.25 -9.08 7.90
N ALA A 361 -0.48 -7.98 7.57
CA ALA A 361 -1.62 -8.01 6.65
C ALA A 361 -1.82 -6.69 5.91
N GLY A 362 -2.44 -6.75 4.73
CA GLY A 362 -2.66 -5.60 3.85
C GLY A 362 -1.36 -5.08 3.25
N GLU A 363 -1.33 -3.85 2.78
CA GLU A 363 -0.18 -3.26 2.05
C GLU A 363 1.15 -3.23 2.83
N CYS A 364 1.14 -3.52 4.13
CA CYS A 364 2.36 -3.72 4.93
C CYS A 364 3.01 -5.07 4.66
N ALA A 365 2.21 -6.07 4.27
CA ALA A 365 2.62 -7.45 4.02
C ALA A 365 2.82 -7.72 2.52
N CYS A 366 3.59 -8.74 2.22
CA CYS A 366 3.71 -9.30 0.88
C CYS A 366 3.40 -10.80 0.91
N VAL A 367 2.11 -11.14 0.89
CA VAL A 367 1.63 -12.51 0.58
C VAL A 367 1.90 -12.85 -0.88
N SER A 368 2.30 -11.84 -1.67
CA SER A 368 2.60 -11.89 -3.10
C SER A 368 1.38 -12.11 -4.00
N VAL A 369 0.23 -11.55 -3.64
CA VAL A 369 -0.98 -11.59 -4.48
C VAL A 369 -0.98 -10.54 -5.59
N HIS A 370 -0.06 -9.60 -5.57
CA HIS A 370 0.02 -8.51 -6.54
C HIS A 370 1.22 -8.60 -7.49
N GLY A 371 2.24 -9.37 -7.13
CA GLY A 371 3.45 -9.57 -7.93
C GLY A 371 4.05 -8.25 -8.43
N ALA A 372 4.32 -8.15 -9.73
CA ALA A 372 4.96 -6.98 -10.31
C ALA A 372 4.00 -5.82 -10.64
N ASN A 373 2.67 -6.03 -10.61
CA ASN A 373 1.68 -4.98 -10.86
C ASN A 373 0.30 -5.41 -10.35
N ARG A 374 -0.30 -4.61 -9.47
CA ARG A 374 -1.58 -4.90 -8.83
C ARG A 374 -2.77 -4.63 -9.77
N LEU A 375 -3.68 -5.59 -9.87
CA LEU A 375 -4.96 -5.40 -10.51
C LEU A 375 -5.81 -4.38 -9.73
N GLY A 376 -6.44 -3.42 -10.43
CA GLY A 376 -7.34 -2.45 -9.81
C GLY A 376 -8.46 -3.14 -9.02
N GLY A 377 -8.80 -2.62 -7.83
CA GLY A 377 -9.83 -3.21 -6.95
C GLY A 377 -9.34 -4.31 -5.99
N ASN A 378 -8.20 -4.95 -6.24
CA ASN A 378 -7.68 -6.03 -5.37
C ASN A 378 -7.05 -5.52 -4.06
N ALA A 379 -6.63 -4.24 -3.96
CA ALA A 379 -6.02 -3.74 -2.72
C ALA A 379 -6.98 -3.78 -1.53
N LEU A 380 -8.22 -3.28 -1.70
CA LEU A 380 -9.22 -3.37 -0.65
C LEU A 380 -9.58 -4.84 -0.33
N MET A 381 -9.67 -5.69 -1.36
CA MET A 381 -9.98 -7.11 -1.16
C MET A 381 -8.89 -7.81 -0.35
N GLU A 382 -7.62 -7.59 -0.69
CA GLU A 382 -6.49 -8.09 0.08
C GLU A 382 -6.59 -7.69 1.56
N THR A 383 -6.90 -6.42 1.86
CA THR A 383 -7.00 -5.95 3.25
C THR A 383 -8.08 -6.69 4.03
N ILE A 384 -9.18 -7.07 3.40
CA ILE A 384 -10.29 -7.79 4.04
C ILE A 384 -9.94 -9.27 4.21
N THR A 385 -9.59 -9.96 3.13
CA THR A 385 -9.32 -11.40 3.14
C THR A 385 -8.10 -11.72 4.02
N TYR A 386 -6.97 -11.07 3.78
CA TYR A 386 -5.75 -11.37 4.55
C TYR A 386 -5.74 -10.73 5.93
N GLY A 387 -6.47 -9.64 6.16
CA GLY A 387 -6.74 -9.13 7.50
C GLY A 387 -7.48 -10.16 8.35
N ARG A 388 -8.54 -10.78 7.80
CA ARG A 388 -9.31 -11.85 8.45
C ARG A 388 -8.42 -13.06 8.76
N ARG A 389 -7.67 -13.55 7.77
CA ARG A 389 -6.81 -14.73 7.92
C ARG A 389 -5.71 -14.51 8.97
N ALA A 390 -5.03 -13.36 8.94
CA ALA A 390 -4.02 -13.02 9.93
C ALA A 390 -4.61 -12.89 11.34
N GLY A 391 -5.80 -12.30 11.48
CA GLY A 391 -6.51 -12.19 12.75
C GLY A 391 -6.84 -13.54 13.36
N SER A 392 -7.39 -14.46 12.55
CA SER A 392 -7.69 -15.84 12.95
C SER A 392 -6.43 -16.58 13.43
N ALA A 393 -5.38 -16.63 12.60
CA ALA A 393 -4.16 -17.35 12.92
C ALA A 393 -3.42 -16.77 14.13
N ALA A 394 -3.39 -15.45 14.26
CA ALA A 394 -2.78 -14.78 15.42
C ALA A 394 -3.54 -15.08 16.71
N ALA A 395 -4.88 -15.11 16.67
CA ALA A 395 -5.71 -15.48 17.83
C ALA A 395 -5.50 -16.94 18.24
N ASP A 396 -5.54 -17.88 17.29
CA ASP A 396 -5.31 -19.31 17.56
C ASP A 396 -3.95 -19.51 18.24
N TRP A 397 -2.92 -18.85 17.72
CA TRP A 397 -1.58 -18.93 18.31
C TRP A 397 -1.54 -18.30 19.71
N ALA A 398 -2.14 -17.12 19.89
CA ALA A 398 -2.14 -16.40 21.16
C ALA A 398 -2.88 -17.18 22.28
N LEU A 399 -4.01 -17.81 21.95
CA LEU A 399 -4.79 -18.61 22.88
C LEU A 399 -4.07 -19.90 23.30
N ALA A 400 -3.19 -20.44 22.46
CA ALA A 400 -2.35 -21.58 22.78
C ALA A 400 -1.13 -21.25 23.65
N HIS A 401 -0.79 -19.96 23.83
CA HIS A 401 0.40 -19.50 24.56
C HIS A 401 0.02 -18.61 25.75
N THR A 402 0.76 -18.71 26.85
CA THR A 402 0.35 -18.11 28.13
C THR A 402 1.21 -16.95 28.63
N SER A 403 2.43 -16.77 28.10
CA SER A 403 3.39 -15.79 28.65
C SER A 403 3.67 -14.62 27.70
N VAL A 404 3.70 -13.41 28.27
CA VAL A 404 4.20 -12.20 27.63
C VAL A 404 5.25 -11.58 28.51
N THR A 405 6.45 -11.36 27.96
CA THR A 405 7.55 -10.70 28.64
C THR A 405 7.97 -9.47 27.85
N VAL A 406 7.94 -8.31 28.48
CA VAL A 406 8.50 -7.07 27.94
C VAL A 406 9.70 -6.69 28.80
N PRO A 407 10.93 -6.93 28.34
CA PRO A 407 12.13 -6.61 29.11
C PRO A 407 12.25 -5.10 29.34
N GLU A 408 12.47 -4.70 30.58
CA GLU A 408 12.68 -3.28 30.94
C GLU A 408 13.89 -2.69 30.21
N SER A 409 14.90 -3.51 29.90
CA SER A 409 16.08 -3.08 29.14
C SER A 409 15.74 -2.56 27.75
N GLN A 410 14.85 -3.21 27.01
CA GLN A 410 14.45 -2.76 25.66
C GLN A 410 13.71 -1.42 25.70
N VAL A 411 12.89 -1.19 26.72
CA VAL A 411 12.21 0.10 26.94
C VAL A 411 13.25 1.18 27.30
N ALA A 412 14.18 0.87 28.21
CA ALA A 412 15.23 1.79 28.63
C ALA A 412 16.17 2.14 27.48
N ASP A 413 16.47 1.20 26.58
CA ASP A 413 17.28 1.43 25.39
C ASP A 413 16.56 2.39 24.42
N ALA A 414 15.27 2.19 24.18
CA ALA A 414 14.44 3.07 23.39
C ALA A 414 14.38 4.50 24.00
N GLU A 415 14.19 4.60 25.31
CA GLU A 415 14.21 5.89 26.00
C GLU A 415 15.56 6.62 25.86
N ARG A 416 16.66 5.89 25.96
CA ARG A 416 18.02 6.45 25.82
C ARG A 416 18.24 6.98 24.41
N GLU A 417 17.81 6.27 23.39
CA GLU A 417 17.91 6.68 21.99
C GLU A 417 17.11 7.96 21.73
N LEU A 418 15.83 8.02 22.15
CA LEU A 418 15.02 9.23 22.03
C LEU A 418 15.59 10.40 22.82
N ARG A 419 16.06 10.17 24.03
CA ARG A 419 16.67 11.21 24.84
C ARG A 419 17.92 11.77 24.16
N THR A 420 18.74 10.93 23.53
CA THR A 420 19.92 11.35 22.77
C THR A 420 19.51 12.20 21.57
N LEU A 421 18.48 11.82 20.83
CA LEU A 421 17.94 12.57 19.70
C LEU A 421 17.37 13.93 20.15
N LEU A 422 16.56 13.95 21.18
CA LEU A 422 15.93 15.18 21.70
C LEU A 422 16.93 16.15 22.37
N ALA A 423 18.06 15.64 22.90
CA ALA A 423 19.09 16.46 23.52
C ALA A 423 19.97 17.23 22.52
N ARG A 424 19.90 16.92 21.22
CA ARG A 424 20.67 17.62 20.19
C ARG A 424 20.23 19.08 20.11
N THR A 425 21.21 19.98 20.02
CA THR A 425 20.99 21.45 19.89
C THR A 425 21.45 21.99 18.55
N ASP A 426 22.10 21.17 17.74
CA ASP A 426 22.59 21.47 16.41
C ASP A 426 22.37 20.27 15.49
N GLY A 427 22.18 20.53 14.20
CA GLY A 427 21.94 19.49 13.20
C GLY A 427 21.09 19.95 12.04
N GLU A 428 20.81 19.04 11.12
CA GLU A 428 19.97 19.29 9.96
C GLU A 428 18.48 18.99 10.24
N ARG A 429 17.57 19.79 9.70
CA ARG A 429 16.13 19.53 9.85
C ARG A 429 15.68 18.34 9.02
N PRO A 430 14.91 17.41 9.59
CA PRO A 430 14.47 16.19 8.91
C PRO A 430 13.68 16.46 7.62
N ALA A 431 12.95 17.56 7.54
CA ALA A 431 12.19 17.95 6.35
C ALA A 431 13.09 18.11 5.11
N LEU A 432 14.30 18.65 5.23
CA LEU A 432 15.22 18.83 4.10
C LEU A 432 15.69 17.49 3.55
N ILE A 433 16.01 16.55 4.43
CA ILE A 433 16.41 15.18 4.05
C ILE A 433 15.24 14.44 3.39
N ARG A 434 14.04 14.58 3.96
CA ARG A 434 12.80 13.96 3.43
C ARG A 434 12.47 14.47 2.02
N ASP A 435 12.52 15.78 1.82
CA ASP A 435 12.20 16.39 0.52
C ASP A 435 13.22 15.98 -0.55
N GLU A 436 14.50 15.93 -0.21
CA GLU A 436 15.54 15.46 -1.13
C GLU A 436 15.36 13.99 -1.48
N MET A 437 15.14 13.12 -0.49
CA MET A 437 14.84 11.70 -0.70
C MET A 437 13.65 11.53 -1.65
N ALA A 438 12.51 12.16 -1.34
CA ALA A 438 11.28 11.96 -2.09
C ALA A 438 11.40 12.46 -3.54
N ARG A 439 12.08 13.59 -3.75
CA ARG A 439 12.34 14.15 -5.08
C ARG A 439 13.27 13.23 -5.88
N THR A 440 14.40 12.83 -5.32
CA THR A 440 15.39 12.00 -6.04
C THR A 440 14.87 10.58 -6.29
N MET A 441 14.10 10.00 -5.37
CA MET A 441 13.39 8.72 -5.62
C MET A 441 12.42 8.85 -6.80
N HIS A 442 11.68 9.93 -6.91
CA HIS A 442 10.78 10.16 -8.04
C HIS A 442 11.56 10.29 -9.37
N GLU A 443 12.69 10.98 -9.37
CA GLU A 443 13.52 11.23 -10.55
C GLU A 443 14.30 10.00 -11.01
N ASN A 444 14.87 9.22 -10.08
CA ASN A 444 15.82 8.16 -10.37
C ASN A 444 15.25 6.74 -10.23
N PHE A 445 14.10 6.59 -9.52
CA PHE A 445 13.46 5.31 -9.26
C PHE A 445 11.94 5.38 -9.52
N GLY A 446 11.55 6.13 -10.56
CA GLY A 446 10.17 6.36 -10.96
C GLY A 446 9.59 5.26 -11.86
N VAL A 447 8.74 5.67 -12.84
CA VAL A 447 8.09 4.77 -13.80
C VAL A 447 9.12 4.05 -14.66
N PHE A 448 10.09 4.80 -15.21
CA PHE A 448 11.25 4.25 -15.92
C PHE A 448 12.48 4.29 -15.05
N ARG A 449 13.27 3.23 -15.10
CA ARG A 449 14.47 3.04 -14.29
C ARG A 449 15.66 2.70 -15.16
N ARG A 450 16.80 3.34 -14.89
CA ARG A 450 18.07 3.07 -15.55
C ARG A 450 19.11 2.68 -14.52
N GLU A 451 20.00 1.76 -14.86
CA GLU A 451 21.03 1.29 -13.93
C GLU A 451 21.88 2.45 -13.36
N GLU A 452 22.29 3.38 -14.24
CA GLU A 452 23.07 4.56 -13.82
C GLU A 452 22.32 5.43 -12.81
N GLN A 453 21.02 5.72 -13.07
CA GLN A 453 20.17 6.52 -12.17
C GLN A 453 19.93 5.81 -10.83
N MET A 454 19.68 4.50 -10.85
CA MET A 454 19.49 3.73 -9.63
C MET A 454 20.76 3.64 -8.80
N ARG A 455 21.95 3.52 -9.43
CA ARG A 455 23.24 3.57 -8.70
C ARG A 455 23.48 4.93 -8.05
N ALA A 456 23.25 6.02 -8.81
CA ALA A 456 23.30 7.38 -8.28
C ALA A 456 22.29 7.56 -7.11
N GLN A 457 21.09 6.98 -7.22
CA GLN A 457 20.12 7.02 -6.13
C GLN A 457 20.61 6.29 -4.88
N GLY A 458 21.28 5.15 -5.02
CA GLY A 458 21.89 4.44 -3.91
C GLY A 458 22.93 5.29 -3.18
N GLU A 459 23.79 5.99 -3.91
CA GLU A 459 24.78 6.93 -3.34
C GLU A 459 24.10 8.12 -2.63
N ILE A 460 23.03 8.67 -3.23
CA ILE A 460 22.23 9.75 -2.59
C ILE A 460 21.62 9.25 -1.28
N ILE A 461 20.96 8.09 -1.26
CA ILE A 461 20.34 7.54 -0.05
C ILE A 461 21.40 7.26 1.03
N ALA A 462 22.56 6.73 0.67
CA ALA A 462 23.65 6.54 1.62
C ALA A 462 24.09 7.88 2.26
N GLY A 463 24.26 8.93 1.46
CA GLY A 463 24.56 10.27 1.98
C GLY A 463 23.45 10.86 2.85
N LEU A 464 22.16 10.60 2.51
CA LEU A 464 21.02 11.03 3.33
C LEU A 464 20.96 10.28 4.66
N ARG A 465 21.31 8.99 4.71
CA ARG A 465 21.43 8.22 5.96
C ARG A 465 22.53 8.79 6.87
N GLU A 466 23.70 9.14 6.32
CA GLU A 466 24.75 9.80 7.10
C GLU A 466 24.31 11.16 7.67
N ARG A 467 23.55 11.94 6.90
CA ARG A 467 22.97 13.22 7.36
C ARG A 467 21.90 13.01 8.43
N TYR A 468 21.09 11.96 8.30
CA TYR A 468 20.09 11.59 9.30
C TYR A 468 20.69 11.29 10.67
N GLU A 469 21.91 10.75 10.77
CA GLU A 469 22.61 10.54 12.03
C GLU A 469 22.84 11.85 12.82
N ARG A 470 22.75 13.00 12.15
CA ARG A 470 22.93 14.34 12.74
C ARG A 470 21.68 15.20 12.66
N VAL A 471 20.52 14.56 12.51
CA VAL A 471 19.22 15.26 12.40
C VAL A 471 18.88 15.99 13.71
N LEU A 472 18.27 17.17 13.60
CA LEU A 472 17.80 17.98 14.71
C LEU A 472 16.26 17.96 14.75
N VAL A 473 15.70 17.53 15.87
CA VAL A 473 14.29 17.71 16.22
C VAL A 473 14.17 19.09 16.91
N ASP A 474 13.49 20.03 16.29
CA ASP A 474 13.34 21.40 16.83
C ASP A 474 12.39 21.43 18.03
N ASP A 475 11.26 20.72 17.95
CA ASP A 475 10.30 20.61 19.06
C ASP A 475 10.82 19.63 20.13
N LYS A 476 11.03 20.16 21.34
CA LYS A 476 11.47 19.37 22.51
C LYS A 476 10.32 18.99 23.44
N GLY A 477 9.08 19.32 23.07
CA GLY A 477 7.88 18.95 23.82
C GLY A 477 7.61 17.46 23.78
N ALA A 478 6.84 16.99 24.76
CA ALA A 478 6.45 15.58 24.83
C ALA A 478 5.09 15.30 24.19
N VAL A 479 4.19 16.28 24.21
CA VAL A 479 2.79 16.15 23.78
C VAL A 479 2.63 16.63 22.35
N PHE A 480 2.03 15.82 21.47
CA PHE A 480 1.84 16.11 20.05
C PHE A 480 3.12 16.52 19.31
N ASN A 481 4.26 15.97 19.70
CA ASN A 481 5.52 16.23 19.03
C ASN A 481 5.58 15.53 17.65
N SER A 482 4.97 16.16 16.66
CA SER A 482 4.95 15.68 15.28
C SER A 482 6.32 15.78 14.60
N ASP A 483 7.20 16.69 15.04
CA ASP A 483 8.56 16.81 14.55
C ASP A 483 9.38 15.56 14.92
N LEU A 484 9.22 15.06 16.15
CA LEU A 484 9.82 13.80 16.57
C LEU A 484 9.30 12.61 15.76
N THR A 485 7.97 12.44 15.63
CA THR A 485 7.41 11.31 14.90
C THR A 485 7.81 11.33 13.43
N GLN A 486 7.77 12.48 12.77
CA GLN A 486 8.22 12.62 11.38
C GLN A 486 9.73 12.35 11.22
N THR A 487 10.53 12.65 12.23
CA THR A 487 11.95 12.29 12.24
C THR A 487 12.13 10.77 12.31
N LEU A 488 11.39 10.08 13.17
CA LEU A 488 11.46 8.62 13.29
C LEU A 488 10.95 7.92 12.02
N GLU A 489 9.87 8.42 11.42
CA GLU A 489 9.35 7.97 10.12
C GLU A 489 10.38 8.13 8.99
N LEU A 490 11.13 9.23 8.99
CA LEU A 490 12.20 9.44 8.00
C LEU A 490 13.28 8.36 8.10
N GLY A 491 13.65 7.93 9.32
CA GLY A 491 14.57 6.81 9.52
C GLY A 491 14.06 5.52 8.85
N PHE A 492 12.76 5.19 9.03
CA PHE A 492 12.13 4.07 8.36
C PHE A 492 12.17 4.19 6.82
N LEU A 493 11.80 5.36 6.30
CA LEU A 493 11.80 5.61 4.86
C LEU A 493 13.19 5.47 4.23
N LEU A 494 14.24 5.94 4.88
CA LEU A 494 15.63 5.83 4.37
C LEU A 494 16.09 4.36 4.30
N GLU A 495 15.75 3.53 5.29
CA GLU A 495 16.04 2.10 5.26
C GLU A 495 15.29 1.39 4.13
N LEU A 496 13.99 1.68 3.97
CA LEU A 496 13.17 1.10 2.90
C LEU A 496 13.62 1.58 1.51
N ALA A 497 14.02 2.85 1.35
CA ALA A 497 14.59 3.37 0.10
C ALA A 497 15.86 2.59 -0.28
N THR A 498 16.72 2.29 0.70
CA THR A 498 17.92 1.47 0.47
C THR A 498 17.53 0.09 -0.05
N CYS A 499 16.58 -0.59 0.61
CA CYS A 499 16.10 -1.91 0.18
C CYS A 499 15.50 -1.89 -1.24
N MET A 500 14.71 -0.85 -1.56
CA MET A 500 14.10 -0.71 -2.89
C MET A 500 15.14 -0.56 -4.00
N VAL A 501 16.15 0.27 -3.78
CA VAL A 501 17.20 0.51 -4.77
C VAL A 501 18.03 -0.75 -5.00
N GLU A 502 18.42 -1.45 -3.94
CA GLU A 502 19.18 -2.70 -4.03
C GLU A 502 18.39 -3.80 -4.77
N ALA A 503 17.12 -4.01 -4.43
CA ALA A 503 16.26 -4.94 -5.13
C ALA A 503 16.10 -4.58 -6.62
N GLY A 504 15.88 -3.28 -6.92
CA GLY A 504 15.73 -2.80 -8.29
C GLY A 504 16.99 -2.95 -9.14
N LEU A 505 18.17 -2.72 -8.57
CA LEU A 505 19.47 -2.96 -9.24
C LEU A 505 19.71 -4.44 -9.53
N ALA A 506 19.30 -5.31 -8.60
CA ALA A 506 19.48 -6.76 -8.74
C ALA A 506 18.58 -7.37 -9.81
N ARG A 507 17.34 -6.86 -9.98
CA ARG A 507 16.38 -7.35 -10.98
C ARG A 507 16.69 -6.78 -12.36
N LYS A 508 17.34 -7.56 -13.21
CA LYS A 508 17.82 -7.17 -14.54
C LYS A 508 16.82 -7.57 -15.63
N GLU A 509 15.60 -7.11 -15.51
CA GLU A 509 14.51 -7.31 -16.47
C GLU A 509 13.55 -6.11 -16.46
N SER A 510 12.57 -6.09 -17.36
CA SER A 510 11.38 -5.23 -17.28
C SER A 510 10.16 -6.11 -17.03
N ARG A 511 9.48 -5.92 -15.86
CA ARG A 511 8.30 -6.67 -15.47
C ARG A 511 7.35 -5.77 -14.68
N GLY A 512 6.11 -5.64 -15.13
CA GLY A 512 5.08 -4.84 -14.46
C GLY A 512 5.54 -3.40 -14.17
N ALA A 513 5.53 -3.02 -12.90
CA ALA A 513 5.97 -1.69 -12.45
C ALA A 513 7.48 -1.49 -12.47
N HIS A 514 8.28 -2.56 -12.54
CA HIS A 514 9.73 -2.46 -12.68
C HIS A 514 10.11 -2.40 -14.16
N ALA A 515 10.16 -1.19 -14.73
CA ALA A 515 10.43 -0.97 -16.15
C ALA A 515 11.83 -0.38 -16.40
N ARG A 516 12.69 -1.14 -17.09
CA ARG A 516 14.08 -0.78 -17.45
C ARG A 516 14.29 -0.79 -18.97
N PRO A 517 13.51 -0.01 -19.75
CA PRO A 517 13.48 -0.14 -21.22
C PRO A 517 14.82 0.15 -21.91
N HIS A 518 15.73 0.88 -21.25
CA HIS A 518 17.04 1.22 -21.79
C HIS A 518 18.11 0.17 -21.50
N ASP A 519 18.00 -0.53 -20.36
CA ASP A 519 19.02 -1.50 -19.91
C ASP A 519 18.57 -2.95 -20.20
N TYR A 520 17.32 -3.27 -19.83
CA TYR A 520 16.74 -4.62 -19.89
C TYR A 520 15.27 -4.50 -20.34
N PRO A 521 14.98 -4.31 -21.65
CA PRO A 521 13.66 -3.95 -22.14
C PRO A 521 12.60 -5.06 -22.06
N THR A 522 13.04 -6.31 -21.88
CA THR A 522 12.15 -7.49 -21.91
C THR A 522 12.05 -8.17 -20.54
N ARG A 523 10.95 -8.87 -20.32
CA ARG A 523 10.77 -9.80 -19.23
C ARG A 523 11.67 -11.03 -19.42
N ASP A 524 12.29 -11.50 -18.37
CA ASP A 524 13.19 -12.67 -18.36
C ASP A 524 12.71 -13.72 -17.35
N ASP A 525 11.78 -14.57 -17.79
CA ASP A 525 11.21 -15.62 -16.95
C ASP A 525 12.22 -16.70 -16.56
N ALA A 526 13.27 -16.89 -17.37
CA ALA A 526 14.28 -17.91 -17.08
C ALA A 526 15.13 -17.55 -15.85
N ASN A 527 15.46 -16.27 -15.68
CA ASN A 527 16.35 -15.81 -14.62
C ASN A 527 15.63 -15.10 -13.48
N PHE A 528 14.46 -14.46 -13.73
CA PHE A 528 13.80 -13.56 -12.78
C PHE A 528 12.34 -13.91 -12.43
N MET A 529 11.86 -15.15 -12.77
CA MET A 529 10.60 -15.68 -12.22
C MET A 529 10.81 -16.09 -10.75
N ARG A 530 11.17 -15.11 -9.93
CA ARG A 530 11.50 -15.26 -8.51
C ARG A 530 11.36 -13.94 -7.78
N HIS A 531 11.03 -14.01 -6.50
CA HIS A 531 10.94 -12.88 -5.60
C HIS A 531 12.32 -12.41 -5.15
N THR A 532 12.51 -11.11 -5.01
CA THR A 532 13.60 -10.56 -4.20
C THR A 532 13.26 -10.70 -2.72
N MET A 533 14.24 -11.09 -1.92
CA MET A 533 14.13 -11.20 -0.47
C MET A 533 15.24 -10.37 0.16
N ILE A 534 14.89 -9.43 1.02
CA ILE A 534 15.88 -8.57 1.67
C ILE A 534 15.78 -8.72 3.19
N THR A 535 16.91 -9.04 3.81
CA THR A 535 17.14 -8.96 5.24
C THR A 535 18.12 -7.82 5.56
N TRP A 536 18.26 -7.46 6.83
CA TRP A 536 19.08 -6.34 7.27
C TRP A 536 20.10 -6.76 8.33
N ASP A 537 21.37 -6.52 8.05
CA ASP A 537 22.46 -6.66 9.02
C ASP A 537 23.37 -5.41 8.92
N GLY A 538 22.81 -4.25 9.32
CA GLY A 538 23.44 -2.96 9.10
C GLY A 538 23.32 -2.44 7.67
N GLU A 539 23.35 -3.32 6.69
CA GLU A 539 23.13 -3.10 5.26
C GLU A 539 22.21 -4.17 4.69
N PRO A 540 21.53 -3.91 3.55
CA PRO A 540 20.62 -4.87 2.94
C PRO A 540 21.38 -6.11 2.44
N GLN A 541 20.84 -7.29 2.77
CA GLN A 541 21.31 -8.58 2.27
C GLN A 541 20.22 -9.15 1.36
N LEU A 542 20.53 -9.30 0.06
CA LEU A 542 19.58 -9.75 -0.94
C LEU A 542 19.70 -11.25 -1.21
N ASP A 543 18.56 -11.91 -1.23
CA ASP A 543 18.38 -13.30 -1.63
C ASP A 543 17.17 -13.43 -2.58
N TRP A 544 16.86 -14.65 -3.03
CA TRP A 544 15.79 -14.92 -3.97
C TRP A 544 14.94 -16.09 -3.51
N ALA A 545 13.62 -15.97 -3.69
CA ALA A 545 12.68 -17.06 -3.44
C ALA A 545 11.88 -17.40 -4.72
N PRO A 546 11.52 -18.66 -4.96
CA PRO A 546 10.75 -19.05 -6.13
C PRO A 546 9.30 -18.56 -6.04
N VAL A 547 8.72 -18.19 -7.19
CA VAL A 547 7.27 -17.94 -7.31
C VAL A 547 6.51 -19.26 -7.24
N ARG A 548 5.42 -19.30 -6.47
CA ARG A 548 4.54 -20.48 -6.40
C ARG A 548 3.52 -20.46 -7.54
N MET A 549 3.75 -21.30 -8.53
CA MET A 549 2.88 -21.46 -9.70
C MET A 549 2.04 -22.72 -9.55
N THR A 550 0.72 -22.59 -9.57
CA THR A 550 -0.24 -23.71 -9.43
C THR A 550 -0.86 -24.10 -10.77
N LYS A 551 -1.37 -23.16 -11.55
CA LYS A 551 -2.17 -23.41 -12.75
C LYS A 551 -1.59 -22.78 -14.02
N TRP A 552 -1.21 -21.50 -13.96
CA TRP A 552 -0.93 -20.70 -15.16
C TRP A 552 0.56 -20.49 -15.37
N GLN A 553 1.02 -20.85 -16.56
CA GLN A 553 2.40 -20.58 -16.99
C GLN A 553 2.49 -19.14 -17.56
N PRO A 554 3.66 -18.49 -17.46
CA PRO A 554 3.88 -17.17 -18.01
C PRO A 554 3.58 -17.07 -19.51
N GLN A 555 2.82 -16.06 -19.88
CA GLN A 555 2.49 -15.76 -21.27
C GLN A 555 2.77 -14.27 -21.56
N GLU A 556 2.90 -13.90 -22.81
CA GLU A 556 2.99 -12.50 -23.21
C GLU A 556 1.65 -11.78 -22.87
N ARG A 557 1.76 -10.61 -22.23
CA ARG A 557 0.57 -9.78 -21.94
C ARG A 557 0.25 -8.92 -23.14
N THR A 558 -0.93 -9.07 -23.71
CA THR A 558 -1.48 -8.24 -24.79
C THR A 558 -2.63 -7.40 -24.28
N TYR A 559 -2.62 -6.09 -24.59
CA TYR A 559 -3.64 -5.11 -24.18
C TYR A 559 -4.14 -4.26 -25.35
#